data_605b6845c7577150afc659031d378dc5
#
_entry.id   605b6845c7577150afc659031d378dc5
#
_cell.length_a   1.000
_cell.length_b   1.000
_cell.length_c   1.000
_cell.angle_alpha   90.00
_cell.angle_beta   90.00
_cell.angle_gamma   90.00
#
_symmetry.space_group_name_H-M   'P 1'
#
loop_
_entity.id
_entity.type
_entity.pdbx_description
1 polymer ?
#
loop_
_entity_poly.entity_id
_entity_poly.type
_entity_poly.pdbx_seq_one_letter_code
_entity_poly.pdbx_strand_id
1 'polypeptide(L)'
;MDYCLNQSNNMSYLDYFQSIENAKSLYTLVKKTPLQEAYLLSQRYGNRILMKREDEQTLHSFKLRGAFHKLLQLSDTQRRQGVTAASAGNHAQGVALAAQHLHIAAQIVMPITTPHIKIQAVERLGAQVHLQGNSFSESEDYAKNIVTKEERIYIPPFDDPQVIIGQGTIAKEIIDSHPQNIDAVFVPIGGGGLAAGIALYIKHKRPNCQVIGVE
;
A
#
# COMPACT_ATOMS: atom_id res chain seq x y z
N MET A 1 -23.41 -4.52 14.84
CA MET A 1 -22.60 -5.73 14.77
C MET A 1 -22.83 -6.24 13.35
N ASP A 2 -21.84 -6.54 12.57
CA ASP A 2 -21.91 -6.99 11.16
C ASP A 2 -21.82 -5.93 10.06
N TYR A 3 -20.87 -4.99 10.13
CA TYR A 3 -20.65 -4.03 9.02
C TYR A 3 -19.38 -4.31 8.18
N CYS A 4 -18.59 -5.34 8.47
CA CYS A 4 -17.36 -5.64 7.72
C CYS A 4 -17.28 -7.03 7.08
N LEU A 5 -18.34 -7.86 7.13
CA LEU A 5 -18.24 -9.27 6.71
C LEU A 5 -18.97 -9.63 5.40
N ASN A 6 -19.47 -8.68 4.61
CA ASN A 6 -20.27 -9.04 3.44
C ASN A 6 -19.76 -8.50 2.11
N GLN A 7 -18.47 -8.58 1.84
CA GLN A 7 -17.91 -8.69 0.48
C GLN A 7 -16.51 -9.33 0.55
N SER A 8 -16.37 -10.47 1.20
CA SER A 8 -15.26 -11.38 0.90
C SER A 8 -15.52 -11.96 -0.50
N ASN A 9 -15.17 -11.24 -1.55
CA ASN A 9 -14.77 -11.88 -2.78
C ASN A 9 -13.63 -12.82 -2.38
N ASN A 10 -13.93 -14.12 -2.27
CA ASN A 10 -12.95 -15.18 -2.04
C ASN A 10 -12.04 -15.25 -3.27
N MET A 11 -11.14 -14.26 -3.42
CA MET A 11 -10.13 -14.27 -4.46
C MET A 11 -9.23 -15.49 -4.22
N SER A 12 -9.11 -16.32 -5.22
CA SER A 12 -8.15 -17.41 -5.18
C SER A 12 -6.71 -16.87 -5.27
N TYR A 13 -5.75 -17.70 -4.92
CA TYR A 13 -4.32 -17.39 -5.12
C TYR A 13 -4.02 -16.94 -6.57
N LEU A 14 -4.64 -17.61 -7.55
CA LEU A 14 -4.45 -17.32 -8.96
C LEU A 14 -5.06 -15.95 -9.36
N ASP A 15 -6.20 -15.60 -8.77
CA ASP A 15 -6.83 -14.28 -9.02
C ASP A 15 -5.95 -13.13 -8.55
N TYR A 16 -5.33 -13.26 -7.37
CA TYR A 16 -4.34 -12.29 -6.88
C TYR A 16 -3.17 -12.15 -7.84
N PHE A 17 -2.59 -13.28 -8.26
CA PHE A 17 -1.45 -13.29 -9.18
C PHE A 17 -1.81 -12.60 -10.51
N GLN A 18 -2.94 -12.97 -11.12
CA GLN A 18 -3.39 -12.36 -12.38
C GLN A 18 -3.69 -10.88 -12.23
N SER A 19 -4.25 -10.46 -11.10
CA SER A 19 -4.52 -9.06 -10.82
C SER A 19 -3.24 -8.24 -10.69
N ILE A 20 -2.20 -8.78 -10.04
CA ILE A 20 -0.87 -8.16 -9.97
C ILE A 20 -0.25 -8.03 -11.37
N GLU A 21 -0.32 -9.08 -12.20
CA GLU A 21 0.17 -9.04 -13.58
C GLU A 21 -0.51 -7.95 -14.41
N ASN A 22 -1.80 -7.73 -14.20
CA ASN A 22 -2.63 -6.81 -14.98
C ASN A 22 -2.73 -5.39 -14.40
N ALA A 23 -2.05 -5.08 -13.30
CA ALA A 23 -2.13 -3.78 -12.62
C ALA A 23 -1.40 -2.64 -13.38
N LYS A 24 -1.55 -2.58 -14.71
CA LYS A 24 -0.84 -1.63 -15.58
C LYS A 24 -1.24 -0.18 -15.33
N SER A 25 -2.51 0.08 -15.01
CA SER A 25 -3.03 1.41 -14.69
C SER A 25 -2.39 2.03 -13.44
N LEU A 26 -1.78 1.22 -12.58
CA LEU A 26 -1.04 1.69 -11.42
C LEU A 26 0.11 2.65 -11.82
N TYR A 27 0.73 2.41 -12.96
CA TYR A 27 1.90 3.16 -13.42
C TYR A 27 1.57 4.54 -14.04
N THR A 28 0.34 4.97 -13.99
CA THR A 28 -0.04 6.37 -14.29
C THR A 28 0.38 7.33 -13.18
N LEU A 29 0.59 6.83 -11.97
CA LEU A 29 1.03 7.60 -10.81
C LEU A 29 2.26 7.02 -10.12
N VAL A 30 2.34 5.70 -10.02
CA VAL A 30 3.41 4.98 -9.32
C VAL A 30 4.64 4.83 -10.22
N LYS A 31 5.81 5.10 -9.67
CA LYS A 31 7.08 4.88 -10.37
C LYS A 31 7.50 3.41 -10.30
N LYS A 32 8.07 2.89 -11.39
CA LYS A 32 8.88 1.67 -11.33
C LYS A 32 10.21 2.04 -10.66
N THR A 33 10.42 1.55 -9.45
CA THR A 33 11.64 1.86 -8.70
C THR A 33 12.80 0.95 -9.10
N PRO A 34 14.05 1.41 -8.98
CA PRO A 34 15.21 0.59 -9.30
C PRO A 34 15.31 -0.64 -8.38
N LEU A 35 15.89 -1.71 -8.94
CA LEU A 35 16.47 -2.81 -8.17
C LEU A 35 18.00 -2.63 -8.23
N GLN A 36 18.58 -2.11 -7.16
CA GLN A 36 19.97 -1.67 -7.10
C GLN A 36 20.82 -2.61 -6.27
N GLU A 37 22.02 -2.92 -6.74
CA GLU A 37 22.96 -3.71 -5.93
C GLU A 37 23.53 -2.89 -4.78
N ALA A 38 23.43 -3.45 -3.56
CA ALA A 38 24.01 -2.90 -2.34
C ALA A 38 25.45 -3.40 -2.20
N TYR A 39 26.37 -2.82 -2.96
CA TYR A 39 27.74 -3.30 -3.15
C TYR A 39 28.49 -3.56 -1.84
N LEU A 40 28.47 -2.60 -0.90
CA LEU A 40 29.15 -2.77 0.39
C LEU A 40 28.58 -3.90 1.25
N LEU A 41 27.24 -4.07 1.22
CA LEU A 41 26.59 -5.18 1.92
C LEU A 41 26.90 -6.50 1.23
N SER A 42 26.90 -6.53 -0.10
CA SER A 42 27.26 -7.71 -0.89
C SER A 42 28.66 -8.19 -0.56
N GLN A 43 29.64 -7.29 -0.51
CA GLN A 43 31.02 -7.61 -0.11
C GLN A 43 31.10 -8.11 1.34
N ARG A 44 30.43 -7.40 2.27
CA ARG A 44 30.47 -7.72 3.70
C ARG A 44 29.96 -9.12 4.02
N TYR A 45 28.90 -9.55 3.34
CA TYR A 45 28.23 -10.82 3.62
C TYR A 45 28.55 -11.93 2.60
N GLY A 46 29.40 -11.67 1.61
CA GLY A 46 29.73 -12.64 0.58
C GLY A 46 28.54 -13.12 -0.26
N ASN A 47 27.53 -12.29 -0.40
CA ASN A 47 26.30 -12.57 -1.14
C ASN A 47 25.96 -11.40 -2.06
N ARG A 48 25.27 -11.65 -3.15
CA ARG A 48 24.77 -10.58 -3.99
C ARG A 48 23.46 -10.03 -3.41
N ILE A 49 23.51 -8.86 -2.82
CA ILE A 49 22.39 -8.20 -2.16
C ILE A 49 21.83 -7.09 -3.06
N LEU A 50 20.56 -7.20 -3.40
CA LEU A 50 19.84 -6.23 -4.20
C LEU A 50 18.80 -5.50 -3.32
N MET A 51 18.68 -4.20 -3.49
CA MET A 51 17.73 -3.35 -2.79
C MET A 51 16.67 -2.85 -3.77
N LYS A 52 15.41 -3.16 -3.51
CA LYS A 52 14.28 -2.55 -4.20
C LYS A 52 13.98 -1.19 -3.58
N ARG A 53 14.25 -0.12 -4.35
CA ARG A 53 14.33 1.25 -3.86
C ARG A 53 12.96 1.94 -3.75
N GLU A 54 12.09 1.42 -2.87
CA GLU A 54 10.77 2.05 -2.62
C GLU A 54 10.86 3.41 -1.91
N ASP A 55 12.02 3.77 -1.37
CA ASP A 55 12.34 5.11 -0.92
C ASP A 55 12.46 6.14 -2.07
N GLU A 56 12.61 5.68 -3.32
CA GLU A 56 12.60 6.54 -4.52
C GLU A 56 11.19 6.79 -5.10
N GLN A 57 10.14 6.23 -4.50
CA GLN A 57 8.76 6.61 -4.83
C GLN A 57 8.51 8.09 -4.54
N THR A 58 7.49 8.66 -5.20
CA THR A 58 7.10 10.07 -5.03
C THR A 58 6.89 10.48 -3.56
N LEU A 59 6.44 9.53 -2.72
CA LEU A 59 6.22 9.74 -1.28
C LEU A 59 7.23 8.98 -0.41
N HIS A 60 8.37 8.59 -0.98
CA HIS A 60 9.44 7.84 -0.31
C HIS A 60 8.94 6.56 0.40
N SER A 61 7.89 5.93 -0.14
CA SER A 61 7.28 4.74 0.46
C SER A 61 6.44 3.95 -0.55
N PHE A 62 6.45 2.63 -0.40
CA PHE A 62 5.62 1.70 -1.15
C PHE A 62 4.11 1.87 -0.95
N LYS A 63 3.68 2.54 0.11
CA LYS A 63 2.26 2.67 0.50
C LYS A 63 1.37 3.26 -0.59
N LEU A 64 1.92 4.10 -1.45
CA LEU A 64 1.22 4.66 -2.59
C LEU A 64 0.66 3.57 -3.52
N ARG A 65 1.38 2.46 -3.71
CA ARG A 65 0.98 1.37 -4.63
C ARG A 65 -0.37 0.77 -4.24
N GLY A 66 -0.49 0.32 -3.00
CA GLY A 66 -1.74 -0.28 -2.51
C GLY A 66 -2.88 0.73 -2.41
N ALA A 67 -2.60 1.94 -1.91
CA ALA A 67 -3.61 2.99 -1.84
C ALA A 67 -4.14 3.35 -3.23
N PHE A 68 -3.28 3.59 -4.19
CA PHE A 68 -3.69 3.96 -5.54
C PHE A 68 -4.40 2.81 -6.25
N HIS A 69 -3.89 1.57 -6.13
CA HIS A 69 -4.58 0.42 -6.73
C HIS A 69 -6.00 0.26 -6.18
N LYS A 70 -6.20 0.41 -4.87
CA LYS A 70 -7.53 0.36 -4.25
C LYS A 70 -8.45 1.45 -4.80
N LEU A 71 -7.98 2.69 -4.91
CA LEU A 71 -8.79 3.80 -5.42
C LEU A 71 -9.14 3.63 -6.90
N LEU A 72 -8.26 3.01 -7.71
CA LEU A 72 -8.55 2.71 -9.12
C LEU A 72 -9.73 1.76 -9.29
N GLN A 73 -9.99 0.87 -8.32
CA GLN A 73 -11.10 -0.11 -8.37
C GLN A 73 -12.45 0.47 -7.93
N LEU A 74 -12.48 1.70 -7.43
CA LEU A 74 -13.73 2.32 -6.99
C LEU A 74 -14.65 2.62 -8.19
N SER A 75 -15.93 2.30 -8.05
CA SER A 75 -16.97 2.69 -9.00
C SER A 75 -17.16 4.21 -8.99
N ASP A 76 -17.80 4.75 -10.02
CA ASP A 76 -18.06 6.20 -10.10
C ASP A 76 -18.92 6.70 -8.93
N THR A 77 -19.83 5.87 -8.42
CA THR A 77 -20.61 6.19 -7.22
C THR A 77 -19.72 6.29 -5.98
N GLN A 78 -18.84 5.29 -5.77
CA GLN A 78 -17.90 5.29 -4.66
C GLN A 78 -16.89 6.46 -4.74
N ARG A 79 -16.44 6.82 -5.94
CA ARG A 79 -15.57 7.99 -6.14
C ARG A 79 -16.27 9.30 -5.74
N ARG A 80 -17.55 9.44 -6.06
CA ARG A 80 -18.34 10.62 -5.64
C ARG A 80 -18.58 10.70 -4.14
N GLN A 81 -18.72 9.56 -3.47
CA GLN A 81 -18.82 9.49 -2.01
C GLN A 81 -17.53 9.94 -1.32
N GLY A 82 -16.38 9.77 -2.00
CA GLY A 82 -15.07 10.07 -1.44
C GLY A 82 -14.54 8.96 -0.54
N VAL A 83 -13.32 9.17 -0.05
CA VAL A 83 -12.61 8.16 0.73
C VAL A 83 -12.21 8.68 2.10
N THR A 84 -12.00 7.76 3.04
CA THR A 84 -11.43 8.05 4.36
C THR A 84 -10.39 7.00 4.75
N ALA A 85 -9.39 7.40 5.52
CA ALA A 85 -8.40 6.50 6.09
C ALA A 85 -7.93 7.01 7.46
N ALA A 86 -7.51 6.09 8.33
CA ALA A 86 -6.83 6.43 9.57
C ALA A 86 -5.33 6.16 9.42
N SER A 87 -4.50 7.20 9.50
CA SER A 87 -3.03 7.06 9.50
C SER A 87 -2.35 8.40 9.72
N ALA A 88 -1.28 8.43 10.50
CA ALA A 88 -0.39 9.58 10.66
C ALA A 88 0.94 9.44 9.89
N GLY A 89 1.02 8.52 8.93
CA GLY A 89 2.26 8.17 8.23
C GLY A 89 2.11 8.05 6.71
N ASN A 90 2.92 7.16 6.15
CA ASN A 90 3.03 6.97 4.70
C ASN A 90 1.72 6.54 4.02
N HIS A 91 0.84 5.83 4.74
CA HIS A 91 -0.47 5.45 4.18
C HIS A 91 -1.38 6.68 4.01
N ALA A 92 -1.39 7.59 4.96
CA ALA A 92 -2.12 8.86 4.87
C ALA A 92 -1.74 9.65 3.60
N GLN A 93 -0.44 9.83 3.38
CA GLN A 93 0.08 10.50 2.18
C GLN A 93 -0.24 9.71 0.91
N GLY A 94 -0.12 8.37 0.94
CA GLY A 94 -0.46 7.50 -0.19
C GLY A 94 -1.92 7.65 -0.62
N VAL A 95 -2.86 7.64 0.33
CA VAL A 95 -4.28 7.84 0.06
C VAL A 95 -4.54 9.26 -0.45
N ALA A 96 -3.96 10.29 0.19
CA ALA A 96 -4.14 11.68 -0.20
C ALA A 96 -3.66 11.95 -1.63
N LEU A 97 -2.45 11.50 -2.00
CA LEU A 97 -1.92 11.67 -3.37
C LEU A 97 -2.73 10.89 -4.41
N ALA A 98 -3.11 9.66 -4.09
CA ALA A 98 -3.95 8.84 -4.97
C ALA A 98 -5.32 9.49 -5.21
N ALA A 99 -5.94 10.00 -4.15
CA ALA A 99 -7.22 10.70 -4.23
C ALA A 99 -7.12 12.01 -5.03
N GLN A 100 -6.06 12.81 -4.80
CA GLN A 100 -5.77 14.01 -5.58
C GLN A 100 -5.66 13.71 -7.08
N HIS A 101 -4.90 12.67 -7.44
CA HIS A 101 -4.69 12.27 -8.83
C HIS A 101 -5.99 11.82 -9.52
N LEU A 102 -6.90 11.19 -8.79
CA LEU A 102 -8.19 10.70 -9.29
C LEU A 102 -9.35 11.70 -9.09
N HIS A 103 -9.07 12.90 -8.56
CA HIS A 103 -10.08 13.91 -8.22
C HIS A 103 -11.16 13.40 -7.27
N ILE A 104 -10.77 12.58 -6.27
CA ILE A 104 -11.63 12.02 -5.24
C ILE A 104 -11.42 12.81 -3.94
N ALA A 105 -12.50 13.22 -3.28
CA ALA A 105 -12.41 13.86 -1.97
C ALA A 105 -11.88 12.88 -0.91
N ALA A 106 -10.84 13.26 -0.17
CA ALA A 106 -10.24 12.42 0.86
C ALA A 106 -10.29 13.08 2.23
N GLN A 107 -10.64 12.30 3.24
CA GLN A 107 -10.56 12.67 4.66
C GLN A 107 -9.59 11.72 5.36
N ILE A 108 -8.61 12.28 6.06
CA ILE A 108 -7.60 11.50 6.79
C ILE A 108 -7.72 11.78 8.28
N VAL A 109 -7.92 10.74 9.06
CA VAL A 109 -7.99 10.84 10.52
C VAL A 109 -6.62 10.52 11.10
N MET A 110 -6.13 11.39 11.97
CA MET A 110 -4.84 11.27 12.64
C MET A 110 -5.01 11.46 14.14
N PRO A 111 -4.20 10.82 14.98
CA PRO A 111 -4.14 11.13 16.41
C PRO A 111 -3.84 12.62 16.66
N ILE A 112 -4.39 13.18 17.73
CA ILE A 112 -4.14 14.58 18.11
C ILE A 112 -2.66 14.87 18.41
N THR A 113 -1.88 13.83 18.71
CA THR A 113 -0.44 13.91 18.98
C THR A 113 0.41 13.94 17.71
N THR A 114 -0.21 13.91 16.52
CA THR A 114 0.53 13.87 15.25
C THR A 114 1.33 15.15 15.04
N PRO A 115 2.64 15.05 14.73
CA PRO A 115 3.47 16.20 14.44
C PRO A 115 2.95 17.05 13.27
N HIS A 116 2.98 18.37 13.42
CA HIS A 116 2.45 19.32 12.43
C HIS A 116 3.00 19.13 11.01
N ILE A 117 4.27 18.75 10.87
CA ILE A 117 4.89 18.48 9.58
C ILE A 117 4.19 17.35 8.82
N LYS A 118 3.68 16.33 9.52
CA LYS A 118 2.93 15.21 8.91
C LYS A 118 1.52 15.62 8.51
N ILE A 119 0.88 16.48 9.31
CA ILE A 119 -0.43 17.03 9.01
C ILE A 119 -0.34 17.85 7.73
N GLN A 120 0.58 18.81 7.69
CA GLN A 120 0.81 19.67 6.50
C GLN A 120 1.14 18.87 5.24
N ALA A 121 1.91 17.77 5.37
CA ALA A 121 2.25 16.92 4.23
C ALA A 121 1.00 16.31 3.56
N VAL A 122 -0.02 15.96 4.33
CA VAL A 122 -1.28 15.40 3.83
C VAL A 122 -2.21 16.51 3.31
N GLU A 123 -2.30 17.64 4.02
CA GLU A 123 -3.10 18.79 3.59
C GLU A 123 -2.63 19.38 2.26
N ARG A 124 -1.31 19.44 2.03
CA ARG A 124 -0.73 19.87 0.74
C ARG A 124 -1.12 18.99 -0.44
N LEU A 125 -1.49 17.74 -0.18
CA LEU A 125 -2.04 16.80 -1.16
C LEU A 125 -3.56 16.94 -1.33
N GLY A 126 -4.17 17.96 -0.71
CA GLY A 126 -5.58 18.28 -0.88
C GLY A 126 -6.55 17.46 -0.03
N ALA A 127 -6.06 16.61 0.88
CA ALA A 127 -6.92 15.86 1.77
C ALA A 127 -7.30 16.71 3.02
N GLN A 128 -8.52 16.55 3.50
CA GLN A 128 -8.96 17.12 4.76
C GLN A 128 -8.44 16.28 5.93
N VAL A 129 -7.78 16.89 6.91
CA VAL A 129 -7.27 16.20 8.10
C VAL A 129 -8.19 16.41 9.29
N HIS A 130 -8.53 15.32 9.97
CA HIS A 130 -9.25 15.30 11.24
C HIS A 130 -8.31 14.81 12.34
N LEU A 131 -8.05 15.67 13.33
CA LEU A 131 -7.26 15.28 14.51
C LEU A 131 -8.21 14.73 15.57
N GLN A 132 -8.24 13.40 15.72
CA GLN A 132 -9.16 12.71 16.63
C GLN A 132 -8.50 11.47 17.25
N GLY A 133 -8.71 11.32 18.55
CA GLY A 133 -8.15 10.22 19.33
C GLY A 133 -6.70 10.43 19.76
N ASN A 134 -6.25 9.69 20.77
CA ASN A 134 -4.89 9.73 21.31
C ASN A 134 -4.02 8.61 20.72
N SER A 135 -4.66 7.62 20.11
CA SER A 135 -4.04 6.41 19.53
C SER A 135 -4.50 6.18 18.10
N PHE A 136 -3.80 5.25 17.41
CA PHE A 136 -4.22 4.80 16.09
C PHE A 136 -5.62 4.17 16.13
N SER A 137 -5.88 3.32 17.13
CA SER A 137 -7.19 2.63 17.26
C SER A 137 -8.34 3.62 17.40
N GLU A 138 -8.20 4.63 18.26
CA GLU A 138 -9.22 5.67 18.44
C GLU A 138 -9.45 6.50 17.15
N SER A 139 -8.37 6.81 16.44
CA SER A 139 -8.45 7.49 15.13
C SER A 139 -9.14 6.62 14.08
N GLU A 140 -8.86 5.31 14.09
CA GLU A 140 -9.52 4.36 13.18
C GLU A 140 -11.01 4.24 13.48
N ASP A 141 -11.41 4.17 14.74
CA ASP A 141 -12.82 4.14 15.13
C ASP A 141 -13.56 5.41 14.69
N TYR A 142 -12.91 6.57 14.81
CA TYR A 142 -13.48 7.81 14.29
C TYR A 142 -13.60 7.78 12.75
N ALA A 143 -12.60 7.25 12.04
CA ALA A 143 -12.68 7.09 10.59
C ALA A 143 -13.83 6.16 10.18
N LYS A 144 -14.06 5.06 10.91
CA LYS A 144 -15.23 4.16 10.71
C LYS A 144 -16.57 4.88 10.95
N ASN A 145 -16.61 5.80 11.90
CA ASN A 145 -17.81 6.64 12.11
C ASN A 145 -18.07 7.58 10.93
N ILE A 146 -17.02 8.14 10.30
CA ILE A 146 -17.14 8.93 9.06
C ILE A 146 -17.73 8.06 7.94
N VAL A 147 -17.24 6.83 7.77
CA VAL A 147 -17.79 5.87 6.79
C VAL A 147 -19.29 5.71 6.97
N THR A 148 -19.74 5.48 8.20
CA THR A 148 -21.15 5.24 8.48
C THR A 148 -22.03 6.48 8.28
N LYS A 149 -21.53 7.67 8.66
CA LYS A 149 -22.32 8.91 8.62
C LYS A 149 -22.32 9.59 7.24
N GLU A 150 -21.20 9.50 6.52
CA GLU A 150 -20.99 10.20 5.26
C GLU A 150 -20.93 9.24 4.05
N GLU A 151 -21.16 7.95 4.27
CA GLU A 151 -21.12 6.88 3.25
C GLU A 151 -19.80 6.81 2.49
N ARG A 152 -18.69 7.29 3.08
CA ARG A 152 -17.36 7.27 2.46
C ARG A 152 -16.77 5.87 2.41
N ILE A 153 -15.84 5.66 1.50
CA ILE A 153 -15.16 4.39 1.36
C ILE A 153 -13.90 4.39 2.25
N TYR A 154 -13.81 3.43 3.16
CA TYR A 154 -12.60 3.23 3.97
C TYR A 154 -11.47 2.63 3.15
N ILE A 155 -10.26 3.20 3.26
CA ILE A 155 -9.05 2.70 2.61
C ILE A 155 -8.12 2.12 3.68
N PRO A 156 -8.10 0.78 3.86
CA PRO A 156 -7.27 0.14 4.88
C PRO A 156 -5.79 0.23 4.55
N PRO A 157 -4.90 0.24 5.56
CA PRO A 157 -3.46 0.40 5.34
C PRO A 157 -2.74 -0.86 4.86
N PHE A 158 -3.37 -2.06 4.94
CA PHE A 158 -2.73 -3.34 4.61
C PHE A 158 -3.69 -4.50 4.33
N ASP A 159 -4.71 -4.73 5.16
CA ASP A 159 -5.60 -5.90 5.06
C ASP A 159 -6.79 -5.64 4.14
N ASP A 160 -6.50 -5.65 2.85
CA ASP A 160 -7.49 -5.48 1.77
C ASP A 160 -6.94 -6.11 0.48
N PRO A 161 -7.73 -6.91 -0.25
CA PRO A 161 -7.29 -7.55 -1.49
C PRO A 161 -6.68 -6.58 -2.50
N GLN A 162 -7.29 -5.42 -2.71
CA GLN A 162 -6.81 -4.45 -3.69
C GLN A 162 -5.53 -3.74 -3.23
N VAL A 163 -5.38 -3.52 -1.92
CA VAL A 163 -4.14 -2.99 -1.35
C VAL A 163 -3.02 -4.02 -1.49
N ILE A 164 -3.26 -5.29 -1.17
CA ILE A 164 -2.29 -6.39 -1.32
C ILE A 164 -1.84 -6.53 -2.78
N ILE A 165 -2.75 -6.47 -3.75
CA ILE A 165 -2.44 -6.51 -5.18
C ILE A 165 -1.51 -5.36 -5.57
N GLY A 166 -1.82 -4.14 -5.14
CA GLY A 166 -0.97 -2.98 -5.41
C GLY A 166 0.45 -3.16 -4.87
N GLN A 167 0.61 -3.66 -3.64
CA GLN A 167 1.91 -3.95 -3.05
C GLN A 167 2.65 -5.08 -3.79
N GLY A 168 1.92 -6.08 -4.28
CA GLY A 168 2.48 -7.21 -5.04
C GLY A 168 3.19 -6.80 -6.34
N THR A 169 2.87 -5.63 -6.90
CA THR A 169 3.56 -5.09 -8.08
C THR A 169 5.06 -4.88 -7.86
N ILE A 170 5.50 -4.73 -6.61
CA ILE A 170 6.92 -4.68 -6.25
C ILE A 170 7.62 -5.99 -6.65
N ALA A 171 7.00 -7.13 -6.32
CA ALA A 171 7.54 -8.44 -6.66
C ALA A 171 7.57 -8.66 -8.18
N LYS A 172 6.53 -8.21 -8.88
CA LYS A 172 6.51 -8.22 -10.35
C LYS A 172 7.70 -7.45 -10.93
N GLU A 173 7.93 -6.22 -10.46
CA GLU A 173 9.05 -5.40 -10.92
C GLU A 173 10.42 -6.04 -10.60
N ILE A 174 10.56 -6.71 -9.45
CA ILE A 174 11.77 -7.44 -9.09
C ILE A 174 12.03 -8.57 -10.12
N ILE A 175 11.03 -9.40 -10.38
CA ILE A 175 11.17 -10.52 -11.33
C ILE A 175 11.40 -10.03 -12.76
N ASP A 176 10.70 -8.99 -13.20
CA ASP A 176 10.85 -8.42 -14.53
C ASP A 176 12.25 -7.81 -14.76
N SER A 177 12.82 -7.16 -13.73
CA SER A 177 14.14 -6.52 -13.81
C SER A 177 15.31 -7.46 -13.54
N HIS A 178 15.07 -8.60 -12.86
CA HIS A 178 16.10 -9.57 -12.51
C HIS A 178 15.63 -11.00 -12.84
N PRO A 179 15.82 -11.45 -14.11
CA PRO A 179 15.35 -12.76 -14.56
C PRO A 179 16.18 -13.93 -13.98
N GLN A 180 17.36 -13.66 -13.39
CA GLN A 180 18.20 -14.66 -12.74
C GLN A 180 17.52 -15.22 -11.49
N ASN A 181 18.12 -16.27 -10.93
CA ASN A 181 17.62 -16.85 -9.69
C ASN A 181 17.74 -15.89 -8.51
N ILE A 182 16.72 -15.88 -7.66
CA ILE A 182 16.68 -15.14 -6.39
C ILE A 182 16.46 -16.18 -5.29
N ASP A 183 17.39 -16.30 -4.36
CA ASP A 183 17.33 -17.29 -3.29
C ASP A 183 16.36 -16.85 -2.19
N ALA A 184 16.38 -15.58 -1.83
CA ALA A 184 15.51 -15.03 -0.80
C ALA A 184 15.10 -13.57 -1.06
N VAL A 185 13.90 -13.21 -0.61
CA VAL A 185 13.42 -11.82 -0.54
C VAL A 185 13.08 -11.50 0.91
N PHE A 186 13.77 -10.51 1.47
CA PHE A 186 13.49 -9.99 2.82
C PHE A 186 12.47 -8.86 2.73
N VAL A 187 11.41 -8.95 3.50
CA VAL A 187 10.29 -8.01 3.44
C VAL A 187 9.98 -7.47 4.83
N PRO A 188 9.99 -6.14 5.05
CA PRO A 188 9.57 -5.57 6.32
C PRO A 188 8.08 -5.86 6.57
N ILE A 189 7.76 -6.29 7.80
CA ILE A 189 6.39 -6.59 8.23
C ILE A 189 5.93 -5.57 9.25
N GLY A 190 4.76 -4.99 9.00
CA GLY A 190 3.89 -4.37 9.97
C GLY A 190 2.55 -5.11 9.90
N GLY A 191 1.54 -4.54 9.23
CA GLY A 191 0.25 -5.22 9.04
C GLY A 191 0.20 -6.32 7.97
N GLY A 192 1.32 -6.71 7.37
CA GLY A 192 1.45 -7.87 6.51
C GLY A 192 1.10 -7.69 5.02
N GLY A 193 0.39 -6.64 4.62
CA GLY A 193 -0.08 -6.49 3.23
C GLY A 193 1.03 -6.46 2.17
N LEU A 194 2.20 -5.88 2.49
CA LEU A 194 3.37 -5.93 1.61
C LEU A 194 3.90 -7.35 1.47
N ALA A 195 4.10 -8.04 2.59
CA ALA A 195 4.63 -9.39 2.61
C ALA A 195 3.68 -10.37 1.90
N ALA A 196 2.37 -10.23 2.10
CA ALA A 196 1.36 -11.02 1.41
C ALA A 196 1.44 -10.84 -0.12
N GLY A 197 1.43 -9.60 -0.61
CA GLY A 197 1.50 -9.30 -2.04
C GLY A 197 2.79 -9.80 -2.69
N ILE A 198 3.94 -9.61 -2.03
CA ILE A 198 5.24 -10.11 -2.50
C ILE A 198 5.25 -11.63 -2.51
N ALA A 199 4.82 -12.28 -1.43
CA ALA A 199 4.82 -13.74 -1.32
C ALA A 199 3.93 -14.39 -2.39
N LEU A 200 2.71 -13.87 -2.59
CA LEU A 200 1.80 -14.35 -3.63
C LEU A 200 2.47 -14.36 -5.02
N TYR A 201 3.12 -13.30 -5.38
CA TYR A 201 3.74 -13.19 -6.70
C TYR A 201 5.06 -14.01 -6.82
N ILE A 202 5.96 -13.88 -5.83
CA ILE A 202 7.25 -14.58 -5.82
C ILE A 202 7.03 -16.08 -5.82
N LYS A 203 6.16 -16.60 -4.95
CA LYS A 203 5.92 -18.04 -4.85
C LYS A 203 5.29 -18.63 -6.11
N HIS A 204 4.55 -17.86 -6.87
CA HIS A 204 4.05 -18.28 -8.17
C HIS A 204 5.14 -18.38 -9.23
N LYS A 205 6.00 -17.36 -9.34
CA LYS A 205 7.05 -17.28 -10.37
C LYS A 205 8.33 -18.03 -10.00
N ARG A 206 8.63 -18.15 -8.72
CA ARG A 206 9.86 -18.71 -8.16
C ARG A 206 9.53 -19.50 -6.88
N PRO A 207 8.95 -20.70 -6.97
CA PRO A 207 8.49 -21.48 -5.79
C PRO A 207 9.58 -21.75 -4.76
N ASN A 208 10.83 -21.90 -5.22
CA ASN A 208 11.98 -22.18 -4.36
C ASN A 208 12.56 -20.91 -3.67
N CYS A 209 12.22 -19.72 -4.13
CA CYS A 209 12.65 -18.47 -3.51
C CYS A 209 12.04 -18.34 -2.10
N GLN A 210 12.85 -18.09 -1.10
CA GLN A 210 12.37 -17.85 0.26
C GLN A 210 11.81 -16.41 0.36
N VAL A 211 10.67 -16.24 1.02
CA VAL A 211 10.14 -14.92 1.39
C VAL A 211 10.19 -14.84 2.90
N ILE A 212 11.05 -13.95 3.38
CA ILE A 212 11.40 -13.83 4.81
C ILE A 212 10.86 -12.49 5.32
N GLY A 213 9.96 -12.56 6.28
CA GLY A 213 9.45 -11.37 6.97
C GLY A 213 10.45 -10.88 8.02
N VAL A 214 10.59 -9.56 8.13
CA VAL A 214 11.44 -8.90 9.13
C VAL A 214 10.59 -7.87 9.87
N GLU A 215 10.51 -8.01 11.19
CA GLU A 215 9.79 -7.10 12.10
C GLU A 215 10.76 -6.24 12.90
#